data_28e96af4f8d3caa7cad17b29c6dd09b1
#
_entry.id   28e96af4f8d3caa7cad17b29c6dd09b1
#
_cell.length_a   1.000
_cell.length_b   1.000
_cell.length_c   1.000
_cell.angle_alpha   90.00
_cell.angle_beta   90.00
_cell.angle_gamma   90.00
#
_symmetry.space_group_name_H-M   'P 1'
#
loop_
_entity.id
_entity.type
_entity.pdbx_description
1 polymer ?
#
loop_
_entity_poly.entity_id
_entity_poly.type
_entity_poly.pdbx_seq_one_letter_code
_entity_poly.pdbx_strand_id
1 'polypeptide(L)'
;MSVYLHDITLPEAKARLEQALREADLWRVLGTETITLDENAVGRVLAEPVWAKISSPHYHASAMDGFAVRAADTAGAQPSSPVALQIGPQTCYLDTGDALPEGFDAVIPIENVESLDEHGEITSAIRRPASIRIRGGEWPR
;
A
#
# COMPACT_ATOMS: atom_id res chain seq x y z
N MET A 1 -1.81 32.59 -36.51
CA MET A 1 -1.54 31.38 -35.72
C MET A 1 -2.79 30.52 -35.79
N SER A 2 -2.67 29.25 -36.22
CA SER A 2 -3.80 28.32 -36.17
C SER A 2 -4.15 28.01 -34.70
N VAL A 3 -5.41 28.20 -34.32
CA VAL A 3 -5.91 27.90 -32.97
C VAL A 3 -6.19 26.39 -32.82
N TYR A 4 -6.08 25.63 -33.91
CA TYR A 4 -6.39 24.19 -33.91
C TYR A 4 -5.12 23.38 -33.59
N LEU A 5 -5.25 22.49 -32.61
CA LEU A 5 -4.24 21.46 -32.31
C LEU A 5 -4.26 20.44 -33.47
N HIS A 6 -3.08 20.04 -33.90
CA HIS A 6 -2.91 18.93 -34.86
C HIS A 6 -2.36 17.74 -34.08
N ASP A 7 -3.06 16.62 -34.16
CA ASP A 7 -2.59 15.38 -33.57
C ASP A 7 -1.34 14.91 -34.30
N ILE A 8 -0.32 14.56 -33.53
CA ILE A 8 0.93 13.97 -34.01
C ILE A 8 1.19 12.67 -33.26
N THR A 9 1.94 11.78 -33.90
CA THR A 9 2.32 10.52 -33.24
C THR A 9 3.25 10.75 -32.06
N LEU A 10 3.23 9.86 -31.07
CA LEU A 10 4.15 9.94 -29.91
C LEU A 10 5.63 9.99 -30.31
N PRO A 11 6.12 9.17 -31.27
CA PRO A 11 7.50 9.29 -31.76
C PRO A 11 7.82 10.66 -32.33
N GLU A 12 6.92 11.24 -33.11
CA GLU A 12 7.09 12.58 -33.67
C GLU A 12 7.09 13.67 -32.60
N ALA A 13 6.20 13.58 -31.59
CA ALA A 13 6.15 14.50 -30.49
C ALA A 13 7.47 14.48 -29.68
N LYS A 14 8.01 13.30 -29.41
CA LYS A 14 9.30 13.14 -28.74
C LYS A 14 10.45 13.75 -29.55
N ALA A 15 10.50 13.47 -30.86
CA ALA A 15 11.54 14.00 -31.72
C ALA A 15 11.51 15.55 -31.77
N ARG A 16 10.32 16.14 -31.89
CA ARG A 16 10.15 17.60 -31.86
C ARG A 16 10.57 18.23 -30.54
N LEU A 17 10.19 17.60 -29.43
CA LEU A 17 10.59 18.05 -28.09
C LEU A 17 12.12 18.00 -27.94
N GLU A 18 12.73 16.87 -28.29
CA GLU A 18 14.17 16.70 -28.21
C GLU A 18 14.91 17.72 -29.05
N GLN A 19 14.45 17.95 -30.28
CA GLN A 19 15.02 18.96 -31.16
C GLN A 19 14.94 20.36 -30.55
N ALA A 20 13.77 20.75 -30.06
CA ALA A 20 13.57 22.06 -29.44
C ALA A 20 14.47 22.25 -28.21
N LEU A 21 14.62 21.20 -27.38
CA LEU A 21 15.51 21.24 -26.22
C LEU A 21 16.99 21.34 -26.61
N ARG A 22 17.42 20.67 -27.71
CA ARG A 22 18.78 20.81 -28.24
C ARG A 22 19.06 22.20 -28.78
N GLU A 23 18.12 22.75 -29.56
CA GLU A 23 18.22 24.12 -30.11
C GLU A 23 18.29 25.19 -29.00
N ALA A 24 17.62 24.94 -27.86
CA ALA A 24 17.65 25.79 -26.68
C ALA A 24 18.86 25.55 -25.74
N ASP A 25 19.76 24.63 -26.09
CA ASP A 25 20.87 24.16 -25.23
C ASP A 25 20.43 23.61 -23.87
N LEU A 26 19.22 23.03 -23.81
CA LEU A 26 18.66 22.43 -22.60
C LEU A 26 18.76 20.90 -22.60
N TRP A 27 19.10 20.29 -23.75
CA TRP A 27 19.30 18.83 -23.87
C TRP A 27 20.74 18.47 -23.51
N ARG A 28 21.02 18.55 -22.21
CA ARG A 28 22.35 18.20 -21.69
C ARG A 28 22.24 17.52 -20.33
N VAL A 29 23.17 16.64 -20.06
CA VAL A 29 23.36 16.09 -18.72
C VAL A 29 24.03 17.18 -17.88
N LEU A 30 23.41 17.57 -16.79
CA LEU A 30 23.99 18.47 -15.81
C LEU A 30 25.11 17.74 -15.05
N GLY A 31 26.15 18.46 -14.68
CA GLY A 31 27.17 17.92 -13.77
C GLY A 31 26.59 17.68 -12.37
N THR A 32 27.31 16.92 -11.57
CA THR A 32 26.97 16.66 -10.17
C THR A 32 27.92 17.38 -9.25
N GLU A 33 27.43 17.80 -8.09
CA GLU A 33 28.21 18.41 -7.03
C GLU A 33 27.73 17.87 -5.67
N THR A 34 28.60 17.88 -4.69
CA THR A 34 28.26 17.58 -3.31
C THR A 34 27.99 18.89 -2.59
N ILE A 35 26.82 18.99 -1.97
CA ILE A 35 26.41 20.16 -1.22
C ILE A 35 26.06 19.78 0.22
N THR A 36 26.04 20.75 1.12
CA THR A 36 25.52 20.57 2.48
C THR A 36 24.02 20.33 2.42
N LEU A 37 23.51 19.44 3.29
CA LEU A 37 22.10 19.22 3.44
C LEU A 37 21.49 20.32 4.32
N ASP A 38 21.19 21.44 3.71
CA ASP A 38 20.58 22.62 4.31
C ASP A 38 19.47 23.18 3.39
N GLU A 39 19.02 24.40 3.64
CA GLU A 39 17.99 25.06 2.85
C GLU A 39 18.36 25.24 1.36
N ASN A 40 19.66 25.28 1.02
CA ASN A 40 20.11 25.38 -0.37
C ASN A 40 19.91 24.06 -1.16
N ALA A 41 19.62 22.98 -0.48
CA ALA A 41 19.28 21.71 -1.12
C ALA A 41 17.83 21.69 -1.68
N VAL A 42 16.99 22.64 -1.27
CA VAL A 42 15.60 22.72 -1.74
C VAL A 42 15.58 23.04 -3.24
N GLY A 43 14.83 22.25 -4.01
CA GLY A 43 14.73 22.39 -5.47
C GLY A 43 15.88 21.76 -6.25
N ARG A 44 16.85 21.15 -5.58
CA ARG A 44 17.92 20.39 -6.23
C ARG A 44 17.43 19.02 -6.66
N VAL A 45 18.03 18.47 -7.70
CA VAL A 45 17.76 17.13 -8.20
C VAL A 45 18.84 16.18 -7.70
N LEU A 46 18.44 15.07 -7.11
CA LEU A 46 19.37 14.03 -6.67
C LEU A 46 20.12 13.44 -7.88
N ALA A 47 21.44 13.34 -7.76
CA ALA A 47 22.30 12.75 -8.79
C ALA A 47 22.22 11.21 -8.78
N GLU A 48 21.89 10.63 -7.64
CA GLU A 48 21.79 9.19 -7.42
C GLU A 48 20.53 8.85 -6.58
N PRO A 49 19.98 7.64 -6.71
CA PRO A 49 18.94 7.18 -5.82
C PRO A 49 19.38 7.19 -4.35
N VAL A 50 18.53 7.68 -3.47
CA VAL A 50 18.77 7.64 -2.02
C VAL A 50 17.96 6.52 -1.39
N TRP A 51 18.64 5.66 -0.67
CA TRP A 51 18.04 4.52 0.01
C TRP A 51 18.08 4.72 1.53
N ALA A 52 17.01 4.35 2.19
CA ALA A 52 17.00 4.29 3.64
C ALA A 52 18.03 3.26 4.13
N LYS A 53 18.80 3.61 5.16
CA LYS A 53 19.77 2.69 5.78
C LYS A 53 19.10 1.62 6.65
N ILE A 54 17.90 1.90 7.14
CA ILE A 54 17.07 1.00 7.93
C ILE A 54 15.64 1.07 7.41
N SER A 55 14.89 -0.02 7.56
CA SER A 55 13.47 -0.05 7.22
C SER A 55 12.68 0.84 8.17
N SER A 56 11.63 1.49 7.65
CA SER A 56 10.68 2.26 8.45
C SER A 56 9.27 1.96 7.93
N PRO A 57 8.43 1.31 8.72
CA PRO A 57 8.71 0.71 10.03
C PRO A 57 9.72 -0.45 9.96
N HIS A 58 10.35 -0.75 11.08
CA HIS A 58 11.33 -1.85 11.21
C HIS A 58 10.69 -3.21 11.57
N TYR A 59 9.36 -3.28 11.48
CA TYR A 59 8.52 -4.45 11.74
C TYR A 59 7.45 -4.56 10.66
N HIS A 60 6.80 -5.71 10.57
CA HIS A 60 5.61 -5.89 9.72
C HIS A 60 4.43 -5.18 10.38
N ALA A 61 3.94 -4.14 9.74
CA ALA A 61 2.81 -3.35 10.19
C ALA A 61 1.54 -3.71 9.41
N SER A 62 0.39 -3.65 10.08
CA SER A 62 -0.89 -3.72 9.38
C SER A 62 -1.05 -2.51 8.45
N ALA A 63 -1.39 -2.74 7.20
CA ALA A 63 -1.69 -1.68 6.23
C ALA A 63 -3.15 -1.20 6.31
N MET A 64 -4.01 -1.92 7.03
CA MET A 64 -5.45 -1.68 7.12
C MET A 64 -5.94 -2.04 8.53
N ASP A 65 -7.03 -1.40 8.96
CA ASP A 65 -7.77 -1.83 10.14
C ASP A 65 -8.43 -3.17 9.83
N GLY A 66 -8.25 -4.15 10.70
CA GLY A 66 -8.74 -5.48 10.42
C GLY A 66 -8.29 -6.55 11.40
N PHE A 67 -8.22 -7.76 10.94
CA PHE A 67 -7.91 -8.93 11.77
C PHE A 67 -6.68 -9.66 11.25
N ALA A 68 -5.68 -9.82 12.10
CA ALA A 68 -4.52 -10.67 11.83
C ALA A 68 -4.94 -12.13 11.79
N VAL A 69 -4.47 -12.85 10.78
CA VAL A 69 -4.77 -14.26 10.54
C VAL A 69 -3.55 -15.00 10.00
N ARG A 70 -3.59 -16.32 10.01
CA ARG A 70 -2.75 -17.12 9.11
C ARG A 70 -3.48 -17.28 7.78
N ALA A 71 -2.86 -16.89 6.68
CA ALA A 71 -3.45 -16.97 5.34
C ALA A 71 -3.97 -18.38 5.02
N ALA A 72 -3.28 -19.41 5.49
CA ALA A 72 -3.70 -20.80 5.32
C ALA A 72 -5.05 -21.11 5.97
N ASP A 73 -5.38 -20.44 7.08
CA ASP A 73 -6.63 -20.68 7.81
C ASP A 73 -7.85 -20.02 7.12
N THR A 74 -7.61 -19.15 6.16
CA THR A 74 -8.64 -18.40 5.43
C THR A 74 -8.78 -18.85 3.98
N ALA A 75 -8.00 -19.84 3.57
CA ALA A 75 -8.02 -20.35 2.20
C ALA A 75 -9.42 -20.81 1.78
N GLY A 76 -9.90 -20.28 0.64
CA GLY A 76 -11.21 -20.61 0.09
C GLY A 76 -12.39 -19.87 0.71
N ALA A 77 -12.15 -18.90 1.63
CA ALA A 77 -13.21 -18.07 2.17
C ALA A 77 -13.90 -17.26 1.06
N GLN A 78 -15.22 -17.36 0.99
CA GLN A 78 -16.07 -16.66 0.02
C GLN A 78 -17.35 -16.18 0.70
N PRO A 79 -18.07 -15.19 0.16
CA PRO A 79 -19.35 -14.74 0.71
C PRO A 79 -20.38 -15.89 0.85
N SER A 80 -20.35 -16.86 -0.07
CA SER A 80 -21.21 -18.04 -0.05
C SER A 80 -20.71 -19.19 0.84
N SER A 81 -19.43 -19.14 1.23
CA SER A 81 -18.78 -20.16 2.07
C SER A 81 -17.76 -19.46 2.99
N PRO A 82 -18.22 -18.66 3.95
CA PRO A 82 -17.34 -17.93 4.85
C PRO A 82 -16.62 -18.86 5.83
N VAL A 83 -15.44 -18.47 6.27
CA VAL A 83 -14.66 -19.17 7.28
C VAL A 83 -14.81 -18.47 8.62
N ALA A 84 -15.13 -19.20 9.67
CA ALA A 84 -15.23 -18.68 11.03
C ALA A 84 -13.92 -18.90 11.80
N LEU A 85 -13.43 -17.88 12.48
CA LEU A 85 -12.21 -17.92 13.31
C LEU A 85 -12.51 -17.39 14.72
N GLN A 86 -11.91 -17.99 15.73
CA GLN A 86 -12.03 -17.56 17.13
C GLN A 86 -11.06 -16.41 17.43
N ILE A 87 -11.57 -15.36 18.07
CA ILE A 87 -10.75 -14.25 18.52
C ILE A 87 -9.87 -14.70 19.70
N GLY A 88 -8.61 -14.34 19.63
CA GLY A 88 -7.56 -14.75 20.56
C GLY A 88 -6.67 -15.84 19.96
N PRO A 89 -7.11 -17.10 19.87
CA PRO A 89 -6.24 -18.18 19.41
C PRO A 89 -5.99 -18.20 17.89
N GLN A 90 -6.94 -17.73 17.08
CA GLN A 90 -6.87 -17.83 15.62
C GLN A 90 -6.80 -16.46 14.91
N THR A 91 -7.18 -15.41 15.62
CA THR A 91 -7.20 -14.05 15.06
C THR A 91 -7.19 -12.99 16.15
N CYS A 92 -6.67 -11.81 15.85
CA CYS A 92 -6.78 -10.64 16.72
C CYS A 92 -6.97 -9.38 15.88
N TYR A 93 -7.67 -8.40 16.47
CA TYR A 93 -7.87 -7.11 15.82
C TYR A 93 -6.58 -6.30 15.81
N LEU A 94 -6.34 -5.57 14.72
CA LEU A 94 -5.25 -4.61 14.55
C LEU A 94 -5.78 -3.34 13.92
N ASP A 95 -5.25 -2.21 14.39
CA ASP A 95 -5.39 -0.93 13.71
C ASP A 95 -4.27 -0.76 12.66
N THR A 96 -4.49 0.13 11.70
CA THR A 96 -3.47 0.52 10.72
C THR A 96 -2.21 1.00 11.41
N GLY A 97 -1.08 0.41 11.08
CA GLY A 97 0.22 0.70 11.68
C GLY A 97 0.61 -0.20 12.85
N ASP A 98 -0.32 -0.97 13.41
CA ASP A 98 -0.01 -1.94 14.47
C ASP A 98 0.94 -3.03 13.98
N ALA A 99 1.81 -3.48 14.88
CA ALA A 99 2.72 -4.58 14.57
C ALA A 99 1.93 -5.90 14.39
N LEU A 100 2.22 -6.62 13.31
CA LEU A 100 1.67 -7.94 13.09
C LEU A 100 2.23 -8.90 14.15
N PRO A 101 1.38 -9.53 15.00
CA PRO A 101 1.84 -10.43 16.04
C PRO A 101 2.50 -11.69 15.48
N GLU A 102 3.40 -12.28 16.25
CA GLU A 102 4.06 -13.52 15.89
C GLU A 102 3.05 -14.64 15.63
N GLY A 103 3.28 -15.42 14.58
CA GLY A 103 2.41 -16.52 14.18
C GLY A 103 1.30 -16.14 13.21
N PHE A 104 1.12 -14.84 12.91
CA PHE A 104 0.23 -14.36 11.86
C PHE A 104 1.03 -13.89 10.64
N ASP A 105 0.41 -14.00 9.46
CA ASP A 105 1.08 -13.70 8.21
C ASP A 105 0.20 -12.95 7.18
N ALA A 106 -1.02 -12.60 7.57
CA ALA A 106 -1.93 -11.81 6.75
C ALA A 106 -2.86 -10.96 7.63
N VAL A 107 -3.48 -9.96 7.02
CA VAL A 107 -4.55 -9.16 7.63
C VAL A 107 -5.77 -9.19 6.73
N ILE A 108 -6.95 -9.44 7.31
CA ILE A 108 -8.23 -9.32 6.62
C ILE A 108 -8.83 -7.96 6.97
N PRO A 109 -9.09 -7.09 5.97
CA PRO A 109 -9.73 -5.81 6.22
C PRO A 109 -11.08 -5.96 6.93
N ILE A 110 -11.39 -5.04 7.83
CA ILE A 110 -12.60 -5.10 8.65
C ILE A 110 -13.89 -5.19 7.82
N GLU A 111 -13.90 -4.61 6.62
CA GLU A 111 -15.03 -4.64 5.69
C GLU A 111 -15.38 -6.05 5.17
N ASN A 112 -14.41 -6.95 5.23
CA ASN A 112 -14.55 -8.36 4.81
C ASN A 112 -14.87 -9.31 5.97
N VAL A 113 -15.15 -8.77 7.15
CA VAL A 113 -15.36 -9.52 8.38
C VAL A 113 -16.74 -9.25 8.95
N GLU A 114 -17.39 -10.29 9.45
CA GLU A 114 -18.60 -10.22 10.26
C GLU A 114 -18.26 -10.72 11.66
N SER A 115 -18.52 -9.89 12.67
CA SER A 115 -18.33 -10.27 14.07
C SER A 115 -19.49 -11.15 14.54
N LEU A 116 -19.17 -12.25 15.22
CA LEU A 116 -20.15 -13.23 15.71
C LEU A 116 -20.12 -13.26 17.24
N ASP A 117 -21.28 -13.45 17.84
CA ASP A 117 -21.43 -13.66 19.29
C ASP A 117 -21.11 -15.11 19.69
N GLU A 118 -21.32 -15.45 20.96
CA GLU A 118 -21.10 -16.78 21.50
C GLU A 118 -22.01 -17.87 20.88
N HIS A 119 -23.08 -17.45 20.18
CA HIS A 119 -24.05 -18.35 19.52
C HIS A 119 -23.78 -18.45 18.02
N GLY A 120 -22.76 -17.74 17.51
CA GLY A 120 -22.43 -17.70 16.09
C GLY A 120 -23.33 -16.78 15.26
N GLU A 121 -24.08 -15.89 15.93
CA GLU A 121 -24.89 -14.87 15.27
C GLU A 121 -24.10 -13.57 15.09
N ILE A 122 -24.46 -12.78 14.06
CA ILE A 122 -23.80 -11.49 13.80
C ILE A 122 -24.07 -10.55 14.98
N THR A 123 -23.00 -10.12 15.64
CA THR A 123 -23.12 -9.22 16.78
C THR A 123 -23.11 -7.76 16.34
N SER A 124 -23.86 -6.94 17.07
CA SER A 124 -23.76 -5.48 16.91
C SER A 124 -22.44 -4.95 17.51
N ALA A 125 -21.97 -3.82 17.01
CA ALA A 125 -20.70 -3.17 17.46
C ALA A 125 -20.58 -2.89 18.96
N ILE A 126 -21.64 -3.11 19.76
CA ILE A 126 -21.69 -2.85 21.21
C ILE A 126 -21.25 -4.08 22.04
N ARG A 127 -21.25 -5.27 21.48
CA ARG A 127 -20.84 -6.51 22.20
C ARG A 127 -19.45 -6.95 21.74
N ARG A 128 -18.64 -7.47 22.69
CA ARG A 128 -17.37 -8.11 22.33
C ARG A 128 -17.66 -9.38 21.51
N PRO A 129 -17.14 -9.45 20.29
CA PRO A 129 -17.34 -10.66 19.48
C PRO A 129 -16.55 -11.82 20.06
N ALA A 130 -17.09 -13.03 20.01
CA ALA A 130 -16.40 -14.26 20.39
C ALA A 130 -15.63 -14.86 19.20
N SER A 131 -16.11 -14.64 17.98
CA SER A 131 -15.48 -15.07 16.75
C SER A 131 -15.79 -14.11 15.60
N ILE A 132 -15.08 -14.29 14.50
CA ILE A 132 -15.33 -13.58 13.26
C ILE A 132 -15.61 -14.55 12.12
N ARG A 133 -16.36 -14.08 11.13
CA ARG A 133 -16.59 -14.79 9.88
C ARG A 133 -15.94 -14.01 8.74
N ILE A 134 -15.04 -14.65 8.00
CA ILE A 134 -14.31 -14.05 6.91
C ILE A 134 -15.00 -14.36 5.60
N ARG A 135 -15.29 -13.33 4.81
CA ARG A 135 -15.94 -13.42 3.50
C ARG A 135 -14.96 -13.40 2.33
N GLY A 136 -13.66 -13.30 2.58
CA GLY A 136 -12.60 -13.22 1.59
C GLY A 136 -11.89 -11.87 1.59
N GLY A 137 -10.80 -11.74 0.86
CA GLY A 137 -10.07 -10.48 0.72
C GLY A 137 -8.88 -10.33 1.66
N GLU A 138 -7.89 -11.19 1.51
CA GLU A 138 -6.60 -11.04 2.20
C GLU A 138 -5.76 -9.93 1.55
N TRP A 139 -5.07 -9.15 2.38
CA TRP A 139 -4.07 -8.20 1.92
C TRP A 139 -2.68 -8.75 2.22
N PRO A 140 -1.75 -8.68 1.25
CA PRO A 140 -0.37 -9.05 1.50
C PRO A 140 0.28 -8.13 2.54
N ARG A 141 1.26 -8.66 3.23
CA ARG A 141 2.12 -7.95 4.19
C ARG A 141 2.93 -6.86 3.51
#